data_86d18c31288e302f0bf24cbe27fc164b
#
_entry.id   86d18c31288e302f0bf24cbe27fc164b
#
_cell.length_a   1.000
_cell.length_b   1.000
_cell.length_c   1.000
_cell.angle_alpha   90.00
_cell.angle_beta   90.00
_cell.angle_gamma   90.00
#
_symmetry.space_group_name_H-M   'P 1'
#
loop_
_entity.id
_entity.type
_entity.pdbx_description
1 polymer ?
#
loop_
_entity_poly.entity_id
_entity_poly.type
_entity_poly.pdbx_seq_one_letter_code
_entity_poly.pdbx_strand_id
1 'polypeptide(L)'
;MAKSENKKMSKKECAKKLIELREIAEINIVSSLWSNPQLYITYDELNINKFGFNKAKVFFEIGKDIVVKEGKELEPITVDMYLSKHDKLKEKYVEYGGHDIFEVSEYVNNNNTQSYINDLNKYVVLMDMLKEGFPVAENFSDYMDMNTEEIYQEQEVLLNHIFANVEMNDRDVVKGVSFEIDNLIQELDSGSRVGLPFYNMPLYNRETMGLNMGNLYLVAGFSGSGKSSLIRNAMLPSIIEYDEKALMIINEEDLSAVQQNLLVFVANNIYKKPLQKYVLNRGNFTPEIKELLFKCANWIKEHDDKIKVLALSSYNCDNVVKIIKKYAHLGFKYFILDTFKQSSNAKKDMWASMMEDSIKLYDLIKPANLNVCLVITAQLKKSASRNKELTQGDLGLSTNVIDVCSMAFFTRKLRTEELPKGSSELKVFKKEGKSGKTHVPVTLDETKHYIVGSFMKNRFGSCDLSIVFEHDLSRNIINEVGYCLPVD
;
A
#
# COMPACT_ATOMS: atom_id res chain seq x y z
N MET A 1 4.05 3.53 -51.15
CA MET A 1 5.19 3.81 -50.26
C MET A 1 5.80 2.49 -49.87
N ALA A 2 7.05 2.26 -50.21
CA ALA A 2 7.73 0.98 -50.05
C ALA A 2 7.93 0.66 -48.56
N LYS A 3 7.44 -0.53 -48.14
CA LYS A 3 7.82 -1.10 -46.84
C LYS A 3 9.31 -1.43 -46.93
N SER A 4 10.14 -0.75 -46.13
CA SER A 4 11.51 -1.14 -45.93
C SER A 4 11.51 -2.56 -45.39
N GLU A 5 12.18 -3.48 -46.03
CA GLU A 5 12.47 -4.81 -45.51
C GLU A 5 13.28 -4.67 -44.23
N ASN A 6 12.61 -4.71 -43.09
CA ASN A 6 13.24 -4.78 -41.77
C ASN A 6 13.97 -6.15 -41.70
N LYS A 7 15.30 -6.12 -41.83
CA LYS A 7 16.17 -7.27 -41.64
C LYS A 7 15.94 -7.76 -40.20
N LYS A 8 15.26 -8.90 -40.04
CA LYS A 8 14.95 -9.47 -38.70
C LYS A 8 16.26 -9.68 -37.94
N MET A 9 16.37 -9.03 -36.81
CA MET A 9 17.51 -9.13 -35.91
C MET A 9 17.55 -10.53 -35.29
N SER A 10 18.71 -11.16 -35.19
CA SER A 10 18.84 -12.42 -34.48
C SER A 10 18.77 -12.20 -32.96
N LYS A 11 18.30 -13.22 -32.20
CA LYS A 11 18.27 -13.14 -30.73
C LYS A 11 19.64 -12.79 -30.14
N LYS A 12 20.74 -13.31 -30.72
CA LYS A 12 22.11 -13.04 -30.28
C LYS A 12 22.53 -11.59 -30.51
N GLU A 13 22.20 -11.04 -31.67
CA GLU A 13 22.45 -9.62 -31.99
C GLU A 13 21.62 -8.68 -31.10
N CYS A 14 20.34 -9.02 -30.86
CA CYS A 14 19.46 -8.30 -29.96
C CYS A 14 20.03 -8.27 -28.53
N ALA A 15 20.41 -9.43 -27.98
CA ALA A 15 21.02 -9.51 -26.66
C ALA A 15 22.30 -8.68 -26.56
N LYS A 16 23.18 -8.73 -27.57
CA LYS A 16 24.40 -7.92 -27.59
C LYS A 16 24.07 -6.42 -27.55
N LYS A 17 23.14 -5.99 -28.38
CA LYS A 17 22.74 -4.58 -28.47
C LYS A 17 22.09 -4.08 -27.18
N LEU A 18 21.24 -4.89 -26.51
CA LEU A 18 20.67 -4.56 -25.23
C LEU A 18 21.72 -4.44 -24.13
N ILE A 19 22.74 -5.32 -24.14
CA ILE A 19 23.86 -5.26 -23.21
C ILE A 19 24.63 -3.94 -23.37
N GLU A 20 24.95 -3.57 -24.62
CA GLU A 20 25.65 -2.31 -24.94
C GLU A 20 24.83 -1.08 -24.50
N LEU A 21 23.53 -1.06 -24.80
CA LEU A 21 22.64 0.04 -24.39
C LEU A 21 22.49 0.14 -22.87
N ARG A 22 22.40 -0.99 -22.19
CA ARG A 22 22.38 -1.04 -20.73
C ARG A 22 23.66 -0.49 -20.13
N GLU A 23 24.82 -0.86 -20.66
CA GLU A 23 26.12 -0.36 -20.20
C GLU A 23 26.21 1.17 -20.34
N ILE A 24 25.76 1.71 -21.46
CA ILE A 24 25.70 3.17 -21.70
C ILE A 24 24.78 3.84 -20.68
N ALA A 25 23.59 3.29 -20.46
CA ALA A 25 22.65 3.85 -19.50
C ALA A 25 23.22 3.85 -18.06
N GLU A 26 23.84 2.73 -17.64
CA GLU A 26 24.46 2.61 -16.31
C GLU A 26 25.59 3.64 -16.11
N ILE A 27 26.45 3.81 -17.10
CA ILE A 27 27.54 4.80 -17.05
C ILE A 27 26.99 6.23 -17.03
N ASN A 28 25.98 6.55 -17.85
CA ASN A 28 25.35 7.87 -17.84
C ASN A 28 24.69 8.19 -16.49
N ILE A 29 24.03 7.23 -15.84
CA ILE A 29 23.47 7.40 -14.50
C ILE A 29 24.60 7.73 -13.52
N VAL A 30 25.65 6.92 -13.48
CA VAL A 30 26.76 7.12 -12.55
C VAL A 30 27.47 8.45 -12.82
N SER A 31 27.73 8.79 -14.09
CA SER A 31 28.33 10.08 -14.44
C SER A 31 27.46 11.27 -14.02
N SER A 32 26.13 11.16 -14.14
CA SER A 32 25.20 12.18 -13.63
C SER A 32 25.29 12.33 -12.11
N LEU A 33 25.38 11.23 -11.37
CA LEU A 33 25.52 11.20 -9.92
C LEU A 33 26.86 11.81 -9.47
N TRP A 34 27.93 11.61 -10.26
CA TRP A 34 29.25 12.18 -9.99
C TRP A 34 29.35 13.66 -10.35
N SER A 35 28.66 14.08 -11.42
CA SER A 35 28.56 15.50 -11.81
C SER A 35 27.68 16.31 -10.83
N ASN A 36 26.62 15.70 -10.29
CA ASN A 36 25.74 16.33 -9.31
C ASN A 36 25.45 15.37 -8.14
N PRO A 37 26.27 15.39 -7.09
CA PRO A 37 26.14 14.47 -5.95
C PRO A 37 24.80 14.55 -5.20
N GLN A 38 24.04 15.64 -5.31
CA GLN A 38 22.70 15.75 -4.72
C GLN A 38 21.72 14.72 -5.31
N LEU A 39 21.99 14.21 -6.49
CA LEU A 39 21.18 13.18 -7.13
C LEU A 39 21.21 11.85 -6.38
N TYR A 40 22.23 11.55 -5.56
CA TYR A 40 22.24 10.39 -4.66
C TYR A 40 21.15 10.46 -3.60
N ILE A 41 20.73 11.67 -3.22
CA ILE A 41 19.64 11.91 -2.27
C ILE A 41 18.31 11.94 -2.99
N THR A 42 18.26 12.55 -4.18
CA THR A 42 17.05 12.67 -5.00
C THR A 42 16.55 11.31 -5.48
N TYR A 43 17.49 10.41 -5.85
CA TYR A 43 17.20 9.05 -6.34
C TYR A 43 17.65 8.00 -5.32
N ASP A 44 17.14 8.09 -4.09
CA ASP A 44 17.50 7.22 -2.97
C ASP A 44 17.12 5.74 -3.19
N GLU A 45 16.13 5.48 -4.08
CA GLU A 45 15.74 4.16 -4.52
C GLU A 45 16.81 3.45 -5.38
N LEU A 46 17.80 4.18 -5.90
CA LEU A 46 18.92 3.58 -6.61
C LEU A 46 19.82 2.82 -5.63
N ASN A 47 20.07 1.56 -5.97
CA ASN A 47 20.96 0.69 -5.21
C ASN A 47 21.88 -0.09 -6.14
N ILE A 48 22.96 -0.64 -5.58
CA ILE A 48 24.01 -1.34 -6.34
C ILE A 48 23.48 -2.53 -7.16
N ASN A 49 22.37 -3.15 -6.73
CA ASN A 49 21.81 -4.32 -7.41
C ASN A 49 21.09 -3.98 -8.73
N LYS A 50 20.76 -2.69 -8.95
CA LYS A 50 20.19 -2.27 -10.23
C LYS A 50 21.21 -2.24 -11.36
N PHE A 51 22.50 -2.13 -11.03
CA PHE A 51 23.57 -2.10 -12.01
C PHE A 51 24.03 -3.54 -12.33
N GLY A 52 24.24 -3.84 -13.62
CA GLY A 52 24.77 -5.10 -14.11
C GLY A 52 26.29 -5.09 -14.21
N PHE A 53 26.87 -3.96 -14.59
CA PHE A 53 28.29 -3.81 -14.87
C PHE A 53 29.10 -3.43 -13.65
N ASN A 54 30.24 -4.11 -13.45
CA ASN A 54 31.10 -3.88 -12.30
C ASN A 54 31.66 -2.46 -12.27
N LYS A 55 31.96 -1.87 -13.42
CA LYS A 55 32.40 -0.47 -13.52
C LYS A 55 31.38 0.46 -12.89
N ALA A 56 30.13 0.40 -13.30
CA ALA A 56 29.06 1.23 -12.77
C ALA A 56 28.84 0.98 -11.25
N LYS A 57 28.88 -0.28 -10.81
CA LYS A 57 28.77 -0.64 -9.39
C LYS A 57 29.84 0.01 -8.52
N VAL A 58 31.09 -0.06 -8.95
CA VAL A 58 32.24 0.50 -8.20
C VAL A 58 32.11 2.01 -8.04
N PHE A 59 31.87 2.72 -9.11
CA PHE A 59 31.70 4.17 -9.05
C PHE A 59 30.44 4.58 -8.27
N PHE A 60 29.33 3.86 -8.43
CA PHE A 60 28.13 4.12 -7.66
C PHE A 60 28.35 3.94 -6.17
N GLU A 61 29.00 2.86 -5.75
CA GLU A 61 29.29 2.54 -4.35
C GLU A 61 30.17 3.61 -3.71
N ILE A 62 31.28 3.97 -4.38
CA ILE A 62 32.20 5.00 -3.90
C ILE A 62 31.48 6.33 -3.69
N GLY A 63 30.75 6.81 -4.72
CA GLY A 63 30.05 8.08 -4.65
C GLY A 63 28.95 8.08 -3.58
N LYS A 64 28.17 6.99 -3.49
CA LYS A 64 27.12 6.86 -2.47
C LYS A 64 27.68 6.86 -1.04
N ASP A 65 28.79 6.16 -0.83
CA ASP A 65 29.41 6.10 0.50
C ASP A 65 29.98 7.46 0.92
N ILE A 66 30.65 8.17 0.03
CA ILE A 66 31.21 9.50 0.32
C ILE A 66 30.08 10.51 0.58
N VAL A 67 29.08 10.57 -0.31
CA VAL A 67 28.03 11.60 -0.25
C VAL A 67 27.00 11.31 0.83
N VAL A 68 26.49 10.06 0.89
CA VAL A 68 25.35 9.74 1.76
C VAL A 68 25.79 9.27 3.14
N LYS A 69 26.85 8.44 3.22
CA LYS A 69 27.31 7.91 4.52
C LYS A 69 28.28 8.85 5.24
N GLU A 70 29.23 9.47 4.51
CA GLU A 70 30.22 10.37 5.12
C GLU A 70 29.78 11.83 5.10
N GLY A 71 28.78 12.21 4.29
CA GLY A 71 28.27 13.59 4.17
C GLY A 71 29.30 14.55 3.58
N LYS A 72 30.19 14.07 2.68
CA LYS A 72 31.27 14.84 2.09
C LYS A 72 30.98 15.16 0.63
N GLU A 73 31.65 16.18 0.12
CA GLU A 73 31.65 16.50 -1.31
C GLU A 73 32.42 15.44 -2.10
N LEU A 74 31.92 15.13 -3.30
CA LEU A 74 32.53 14.17 -4.20
C LEU A 74 33.54 14.87 -5.10
N GLU A 75 34.78 14.89 -4.66
CA GLU A 75 35.91 15.51 -5.36
C GLU A 75 37.12 14.56 -5.34
N PRO A 76 38.14 14.75 -6.24
CA PRO A 76 39.28 13.85 -6.36
C PRO A 76 39.98 13.55 -5.03
N ILE A 77 40.23 14.58 -4.23
CA ILE A 77 40.93 14.47 -2.94
C ILE A 77 40.13 13.61 -1.95
N THR A 78 38.80 13.84 -1.88
CA THR A 78 37.91 13.09 -0.99
C THR A 78 37.82 11.62 -1.41
N VAL A 79 37.79 11.36 -2.71
CA VAL A 79 37.82 9.99 -3.26
C VAL A 79 39.12 9.30 -2.91
N ASP A 80 40.28 9.92 -3.06
CA ASP A 80 41.56 9.35 -2.70
C ASP A 80 41.66 9.05 -1.19
N MET A 81 41.17 9.96 -0.35
CA MET A 81 41.10 9.75 1.11
C MET A 81 40.19 8.57 1.49
N TYR A 82 39.03 8.43 0.81
CA TYR A 82 38.13 7.31 1.02
C TYR A 82 38.79 5.99 0.60
N LEU A 83 39.38 5.97 -0.60
CA LEU A 83 40.03 4.79 -1.18
C LEU A 83 41.30 4.37 -0.44
N SER A 84 41.98 5.29 0.25
CA SER A 84 43.14 4.93 1.09
C SER A 84 42.81 3.98 2.25
N LYS A 85 41.52 3.87 2.59
CA LYS A 85 40.99 2.98 3.63
C LYS A 85 40.35 1.70 3.06
N HIS A 86 40.27 1.57 1.72
CA HIS A 86 39.52 0.51 1.03
C HIS A 86 40.31 -0.08 -0.14
N ASP A 87 41.42 -0.80 0.14
CA ASP A 87 42.40 -1.26 -0.85
C ASP A 87 41.75 -2.02 -2.04
N LYS A 88 40.86 -2.95 -1.77
CA LYS A 88 40.17 -3.74 -2.82
C LYS A 88 39.31 -2.87 -3.75
N LEU A 89 38.71 -1.81 -3.22
CA LEU A 89 37.89 -0.90 -4.00
C LEU A 89 38.75 0.05 -4.79
N LYS A 90 39.89 0.44 -4.24
CA LYS A 90 40.93 1.23 -4.89
C LYS A 90 41.49 0.54 -6.15
N GLU A 91 41.84 -0.75 -6.04
CA GLU A 91 42.30 -1.54 -7.19
C GLU A 91 41.28 -1.53 -8.33
N LYS A 92 40.03 -1.79 -8.05
CA LYS A 92 38.92 -1.76 -9.05
C LYS A 92 38.67 -0.36 -9.60
N TYR A 93 38.75 0.66 -8.76
CA TYR A 93 38.59 2.04 -9.19
C TYR A 93 39.63 2.42 -10.25
N VAL A 94 40.89 2.09 -10.02
CA VAL A 94 41.98 2.32 -10.97
C VAL A 94 41.80 1.49 -12.24
N GLU A 95 41.43 0.20 -12.10
CA GLU A 95 41.15 -0.71 -13.23
C GLU A 95 40.08 -0.14 -14.18
N TYR A 96 39.04 0.52 -13.62
CA TYR A 96 37.93 1.06 -14.43
C TYR A 96 38.10 2.51 -14.88
N GLY A 97 39.28 3.08 -14.77
CA GLY A 97 39.64 4.39 -15.28
C GLY A 97 39.86 5.47 -14.21
N GLY A 98 39.67 5.15 -12.93
CA GLY A 98 40.01 6.04 -11.83
C GLY A 98 39.33 7.43 -11.95
N HIS A 99 40.16 8.47 -11.91
CA HIS A 99 39.69 9.87 -11.96
C HIS A 99 39.09 10.30 -13.30
N ASP A 100 39.21 9.52 -14.38
CA ASP A 100 38.59 9.82 -15.68
C ASP A 100 37.06 10.02 -15.55
N ILE A 101 36.46 9.45 -14.51
CA ILE A 101 35.02 9.63 -14.23
C ILE A 101 34.66 11.11 -14.05
N PHE A 102 35.52 11.93 -13.50
CA PHE A 102 35.25 13.35 -13.32
C PHE A 102 35.19 14.08 -14.65
N GLU A 103 36.11 13.77 -15.59
CA GLU A 103 36.09 14.31 -16.94
C GLU A 103 34.85 13.85 -17.71
N VAL A 104 34.53 12.55 -17.66
CA VAL A 104 33.34 11.99 -18.33
C VAL A 104 32.05 12.59 -17.78
N SER A 105 31.98 12.87 -16.47
CA SER A 105 30.80 13.44 -15.83
C SER A 105 30.53 14.90 -16.24
N GLU A 106 31.49 15.64 -16.72
CA GLU A 106 31.29 16.99 -17.25
C GLU A 106 30.48 17.02 -18.55
N TYR A 107 30.50 15.93 -19.32
CA TYR A 107 29.77 15.83 -20.59
C TYR A 107 28.33 15.36 -20.44
N VAL A 108 27.90 14.95 -19.24
CA VAL A 108 26.56 14.43 -19.01
C VAL A 108 25.61 15.52 -18.53
N ASN A 109 24.46 15.63 -19.18
CA ASN A 109 23.42 16.55 -18.75
C ASN A 109 22.58 15.95 -17.62
N ASN A 110 22.71 16.49 -16.41
CA ASN A 110 22.04 16.00 -15.22
C ASN A 110 20.50 16.07 -15.29
N ASN A 111 19.94 16.93 -16.15
CA ASN A 111 18.50 16.98 -16.37
C ASN A 111 17.95 15.68 -17.03
N ASN A 112 18.82 14.91 -17.67
CA ASN A 112 18.47 13.65 -18.31
C ASN A 112 18.58 12.42 -17.39
N THR A 113 18.97 12.59 -16.13
CA THR A 113 19.20 11.46 -15.20
C THR A 113 17.99 10.56 -15.10
N GLN A 114 16.78 11.13 -14.98
CA GLN A 114 15.54 10.34 -14.95
C GLN A 114 15.33 9.54 -16.25
N SER A 115 15.67 10.11 -17.38
CA SER A 115 15.58 9.40 -18.67
C SER A 115 16.54 8.21 -18.71
N TYR A 116 17.78 8.37 -18.25
CA TYR A 116 18.75 7.27 -18.19
C TYR A 116 18.29 6.15 -17.24
N ILE A 117 17.65 6.49 -16.11
CA ILE A 117 17.06 5.50 -15.20
C ILE A 117 15.89 4.76 -15.87
N ASN A 118 15.04 5.47 -16.60
CA ASN A 118 13.94 4.86 -17.34
C ASN A 118 14.46 3.92 -18.45
N ASP A 119 15.50 4.34 -19.16
CA ASP A 119 16.15 3.54 -20.18
C ASP A 119 16.80 2.28 -19.60
N LEU A 120 17.51 2.41 -18.48
CA LEU A 120 18.05 1.26 -17.75
C LEU A 120 16.95 0.24 -17.40
N ASN A 121 15.85 0.72 -16.81
CA ASN A 121 14.73 -0.14 -16.44
C ASN A 121 14.12 -0.82 -17.67
N LYS A 122 13.99 -0.10 -18.80
CA LYS A 122 13.51 -0.64 -20.08
C LYS A 122 14.44 -1.74 -20.60
N TYR A 123 15.74 -1.51 -20.63
CA TYR A 123 16.70 -2.50 -21.16
C TYR A 123 16.76 -3.76 -20.28
N VAL A 124 16.65 -3.62 -18.96
CA VAL A 124 16.57 -4.76 -18.05
C VAL A 124 15.30 -5.58 -18.33
N VAL A 125 14.14 -4.94 -18.48
CA VAL A 125 12.89 -5.62 -18.82
C VAL A 125 12.99 -6.35 -20.14
N LEU A 126 13.52 -5.70 -21.20
CA LEU A 126 13.67 -6.31 -22.52
C LEU A 126 14.66 -7.48 -22.53
N MET A 127 15.73 -7.41 -21.72
CA MET A 127 16.68 -8.52 -21.56
C MET A 127 16.02 -9.73 -20.88
N ASP A 128 15.24 -9.51 -19.84
CA ASP A 128 14.51 -10.56 -19.15
C ASP A 128 13.41 -11.15 -20.04
N MET A 129 12.66 -10.34 -20.78
CA MET A 129 11.69 -10.80 -21.77
C MET A 129 12.35 -11.66 -22.84
N LEU A 130 13.51 -11.24 -23.38
CA LEU A 130 14.26 -12.01 -24.38
C LEU A 130 14.71 -13.37 -23.83
N LYS A 131 15.15 -13.40 -22.57
CA LYS A 131 15.59 -14.61 -21.86
C LYS A 131 14.43 -15.59 -21.66
N GLU A 132 13.24 -15.07 -21.30
CA GLU A 132 12.01 -15.85 -21.14
C GLU A 132 11.36 -16.26 -22.48
N GLY A 133 11.95 -15.87 -23.62
CA GLY A 133 11.54 -16.31 -24.94
C GLY A 133 10.54 -15.40 -25.65
N PHE A 134 10.24 -14.23 -25.13
CA PHE A 134 9.41 -13.25 -25.82
C PHE A 134 10.07 -12.76 -27.13
N PRO A 135 9.29 -12.34 -28.13
CA PRO A 135 9.79 -11.98 -29.48
C PRO A 135 10.43 -10.58 -29.52
N VAL A 136 11.30 -10.26 -28.54
CA VAL A 136 11.96 -8.94 -28.43
C VAL A 136 12.85 -8.65 -29.66
N ALA A 137 13.53 -9.65 -30.19
CA ALA A 137 14.39 -9.47 -31.34
C ALA A 137 13.61 -9.15 -32.65
N GLU A 138 12.38 -9.62 -32.73
CA GLU A 138 11.50 -9.37 -33.87
C GLU A 138 10.89 -7.98 -33.86
N ASN A 139 10.58 -7.45 -32.64
CA ASN A 139 9.93 -6.18 -32.43
C ASN A 139 10.89 -5.15 -31.82
N PHE A 140 12.19 -5.31 -31.98
CA PHE A 140 13.20 -4.50 -31.30
C PHE A 140 13.03 -2.99 -31.55
N SER A 141 12.73 -2.60 -32.79
CA SER A 141 12.53 -1.20 -33.15
C SER A 141 11.37 -0.57 -32.38
N ASP A 142 10.24 -1.30 -32.35
CA ASP A 142 9.02 -0.82 -31.73
C ASP A 142 9.20 -0.66 -30.21
N TYR A 143 9.88 -1.64 -29.56
CA TYR A 143 10.19 -1.56 -28.13
C TYR A 143 11.19 -0.45 -27.78
N MET A 144 12.07 -0.04 -28.70
CA MET A 144 12.95 1.11 -28.48
C MET A 144 12.18 2.42 -28.38
N ASP A 145 11.11 2.56 -29.14
CA ASP A 145 10.25 3.76 -29.14
C ASP A 145 9.25 3.79 -27.97
N MET A 146 9.03 2.66 -27.29
CA MET A 146 8.13 2.51 -26.15
C MET A 146 8.84 2.77 -24.82
N ASN A 147 8.09 3.26 -23.83
CA ASN A 147 8.52 3.22 -22.43
C ASN A 147 8.14 1.87 -21.78
N THR A 148 8.64 1.62 -20.56
CA THR A 148 8.41 0.35 -19.85
C THR A 148 6.92 0.07 -19.59
N GLU A 149 6.12 1.11 -19.40
CA GLU A 149 4.68 1.02 -19.18
C GLU A 149 3.94 0.59 -20.45
N GLU A 150 4.30 1.19 -21.59
CA GLU A 150 3.74 0.84 -22.90
C GLU A 150 4.08 -0.60 -23.28
N ILE A 151 5.32 -1.06 -23.03
CA ILE A 151 5.73 -2.46 -23.22
C ILE A 151 4.87 -3.39 -22.36
N TYR A 152 4.65 -3.05 -21.09
CA TYR A 152 3.79 -3.85 -20.20
C TYR A 152 2.36 -3.94 -20.73
N GLN A 153 1.78 -2.82 -21.16
CA GLN A 153 0.41 -2.78 -21.68
C GLN A 153 0.26 -3.61 -22.95
N GLU A 154 1.22 -3.54 -23.86
CA GLU A 154 1.22 -4.36 -25.08
C GLU A 154 1.24 -5.85 -24.75
N GLN A 155 2.12 -6.28 -23.81
CA GLN A 155 2.17 -7.68 -23.41
C GLN A 155 0.89 -8.12 -22.68
N GLU A 156 0.31 -7.26 -21.84
CA GLU A 156 -0.98 -7.55 -21.18
C GLU A 156 -2.09 -7.76 -22.21
N VAL A 157 -2.15 -6.92 -23.26
CA VAL A 157 -3.12 -7.08 -24.35
C VAL A 157 -2.89 -8.38 -25.11
N LEU A 158 -1.64 -8.70 -25.44
CA LEU A 158 -1.29 -9.93 -26.13
C LEU A 158 -1.65 -11.18 -25.31
N LEU A 159 -1.29 -11.19 -24.03
CA LEU A 159 -1.65 -12.28 -23.12
C LEU A 159 -3.17 -12.41 -22.98
N ASN A 160 -3.87 -11.32 -22.79
CA ASN A 160 -5.34 -11.32 -22.71
C ASN A 160 -5.96 -11.86 -24.02
N HIS A 161 -5.41 -11.51 -25.19
CA HIS A 161 -5.88 -12.03 -26.47
C HIS A 161 -5.61 -13.54 -26.63
N ILE A 162 -4.42 -14.01 -26.23
CA ILE A 162 -4.06 -15.44 -26.24
C ILE A 162 -5.01 -16.23 -25.33
N PHE A 163 -5.22 -15.74 -24.12
CA PHE A 163 -6.09 -16.41 -23.14
C PHE A 163 -7.58 -16.23 -23.45
N ALA A 164 -7.99 -15.19 -24.17
CA ALA A 164 -9.38 -15.04 -24.62
C ALA A 164 -9.78 -16.09 -25.66
N ASN A 165 -8.81 -16.58 -26.46
CA ASN A 165 -9.00 -17.62 -27.47
C ASN A 165 -8.85 -19.05 -26.91
N VAL A 166 -8.21 -19.21 -25.78
CA VAL A 166 -8.33 -20.42 -24.97
C VAL A 166 -9.66 -20.27 -24.23
N GLU A 167 -10.61 -21.16 -24.50
CA GLU A 167 -11.84 -21.21 -23.72
C GLU A 167 -11.49 -21.24 -22.23
N MET A 168 -11.40 -20.06 -21.62
CA MET A 168 -11.31 -19.92 -20.15
C MET A 168 -12.70 -20.18 -19.59
N ASN A 169 -13.27 -21.27 -20.02
CA ASN A 169 -14.68 -21.65 -19.90
C ASN A 169 -15.10 -22.03 -18.49
N ASP A 170 -14.17 -22.10 -17.54
CA ASP A 170 -14.55 -22.39 -16.17
C ASP A 170 -15.09 -21.17 -15.40
N ARG A 171 -14.92 -19.95 -15.91
CA ARG A 171 -15.37 -18.75 -15.19
C ARG A 171 -16.81 -18.34 -15.50
N ASP A 172 -17.28 -18.60 -16.71
CA ASP A 172 -18.62 -18.20 -17.18
C ASP A 172 -19.54 -19.41 -17.51
N VAL A 173 -19.20 -20.58 -16.98
CA VAL A 173 -20.06 -21.77 -17.16
C VAL A 173 -21.34 -21.59 -16.36
N VAL A 174 -22.48 -21.69 -17.05
CA VAL A 174 -23.78 -21.72 -16.40
C VAL A 174 -23.88 -23.01 -15.60
N LYS A 175 -23.86 -22.88 -14.28
CA LYS A 175 -23.98 -24.01 -13.34
C LYS A 175 -25.41 -24.08 -12.81
N GLY A 176 -25.93 -25.29 -12.64
CA GLY A 176 -27.19 -25.45 -11.92
C GLY A 176 -27.07 -24.99 -10.48
N VAL A 177 -28.14 -24.46 -9.90
CA VAL A 177 -28.16 -23.95 -8.51
C VAL A 177 -27.74 -25.03 -7.48
N SER A 178 -27.94 -26.30 -7.81
CA SER A 178 -27.53 -27.44 -6.97
C SER A 178 -26.08 -27.89 -7.16
N PHE A 179 -25.33 -27.25 -8.07
CA PHE A 179 -23.95 -27.62 -8.33
C PHE A 179 -23.10 -27.45 -7.06
N GLU A 180 -22.45 -28.52 -6.61
CA GLU A 180 -21.62 -28.57 -5.39
C GLU A 180 -22.31 -28.10 -4.09
N ILE A 181 -23.64 -28.20 -4.00
CA ILE A 181 -24.39 -27.72 -2.83
C ILE A 181 -24.03 -28.46 -1.54
N ASP A 182 -23.72 -29.76 -1.63
CA ASP A 182 -23.31 -30.55 -0.47
C ASP A 182 -21.91 -30.11 0.04
N ASN A 183 -20.98 -29.79 -0.87
CA ASN A 183 -19.67 -29.24 -0.52
C ASN A 183 -19.84 -27.87 0.14
N LEU A 184 -20.75 -27.05 -0.38
CA LEU A 184 -21.09 -25.75 0.23
C LEU A 184 -21.58 -25.90 1.67
N ILE A 185 -22.46 -26.91 1.94
CA ILE A 185 -22.96 -27.17 3.29
C ILE A 185 -21.81 -27.55 4.23
N GLN A 186 -20.88 -28.40 3.78
CA GLN A 186 -19.70 -28.77 4.57
C GLN A 186 -18.78 -27.58 4.84
N GLU A 187 -18.54 -26.71 3.85
CA GLU A 187 -17.79 -25.48 4.03
C GLU A 187 -18.44 -24.55 5.06
N LEU A 188 -19.75 -24.38 4.99
CA LEU A 188 -20.51 -23.57 5.94
C LEU A 188 -20.42 -24.12 7.36
N ASP A 189 -20.57 -25.45 7.54
CA ASP A 189 -20.48 -26.11 8.84
C ASP A 189 -19.08 -26.02 9.46
N SER A 190 -18.04 -26.07 8.63
CA SER A 190 -16.63 -25.88 9.06
C SER A 190 -16.30 -24.46 9.53
N GLY A 191 -17.18 -23.46 9.28
CA GLY A 191 -16.94 -22.06 9.56
C GLY A 191 -15.90 -21.40 8.63
N SER A 192 -15.51 -22.05 7.55
CA SER A 192 -14.48 -21.58 6.60
C SER A 192 -14.82 -20.27 5.90
N ARG A 193 -16.07 -19.82 5.96
CA ARG A 193 -16.56 -18.54 5.41
C ARG A 193 -16.53 -17.39 6.41
N VAL A 194 -16.08 -17.61 7.63
CA VAL A 194 -15.79 -16.53 8.58
C VAL A 194 -14.42 -15.94 8.20
N GLY A 195 -14.41 -14.68 7.87
CA GLY A 195 -13.18 -13.96 7.48
C GLY A 195 -12.25 -13.71 8.66
N LEU A 196 -11.09 -13.11 8.37
CA LEU A 196 -10.15 -12.69 9.42
C LEU A 196 -10.84 -11.75 10.41
N PRO A 197 -10.86 -12.06 11.72
CA PRO A 197 -11.55 -11.23 12.69
C PRO A 197 -10.86 -9.86 12.86
N PHE A 198 -11.65 -8.82 13.09
CA PHE A 198 -11.14 -7.54 13.58
C PHE A 198 -10.69 -7.72 15.05
N TYR A 199 -9.47 -7.32 15.35
CA TYR A 199 -8.85 -7.55 16.65
C TYR A 199 -9.62 -6.84 17.79
N ASN A 200 -9.95 -7.59 18.84
CA ASN A 200 -10.63 -7.09 20.03
C ASN A 200 -11.96 -6.35 19.75
N MET A 201 -12.70 -6.77 18.72
CA MET A 201 -13.97 -6.18 18.29
C MET A 201 -15.06 -7.26 18.14
N PRO A 202 -15.51 -7.90 19.22
CA PRO A 202 -16.40 -9.06 19.15
C PRO A 202 -17.78 -8.75 18.56
N LEU A 203 -18.34 -7.59 18.84
CA LEU A 203 -19.62 -7.17 18.30
C LEU A 203 -19.51 -6.85 16.80
N TYR A 204 -18.46 -6.09 16.43
CA TYR A 204 -18.19 -5.75 15.05
C TYR A 204 -17.96 -7.02 14.21
N ASN A 205 -17.20 -7.99 14.73
CA ASN A 205 -16.98 -9.27 14.08
C ASN A 205 -18.28 -10.06 13.88
N ARG A 206 -19.16 -10.05 14.88
CA ARG A 206 -20.45 -10.74 14.77
C ARG A 206 -21.32 -10.13 13.66
N GLU A 207 -21.33 -8.82 13.51
CA GLU A 207 -22.17 -8.13 12.51
C GLU A 207 -21.55 -8.18 11.10
N THR A 208 -20.21 -8.32 10.98
CA THR A 208 -19.51 -8.29 9.70
C THR A 208 -18.99 -9.64 9.23
N MET A 209 -18.99 -10.65 10.09
CA MET A 209 -18.36 -11.96 9.85
C MET A 209 -16.86 -11.85 9.51
N GLY A 210 -16.19 -10.77 9.98
CA GLY A 210 -14.77 -10.51 9.75
C GLY A 210 -14.44 -9.98 8.35
N LEU A 211 -13.17 -10.04 7.99
CA LEU A 211 -12.62 -9.60 6.69
C LEU A 211 -12.58 -10.78 5.73
N ASN A 212 -13.58 -10.89 4.87
CA ASN A 212 -13.72 -11.99 3.93
C ASN A 212 -12.96 -11.71 2.62
N MET A 213 -12.38 -12.75 2.01
CA MET A 213 -11.73 -12.67 0.70
C MET A 213 -12.72 -12.28 -0.40
N GLY A 214 -12.23 -11.61 -1.43
CA GLY A 214 -13.05 -11.17 -2.57
C GLY A 214 -14.00 -10.01 -2.26
N ASN A 215 -13.83 -9.32 -1.12
CA ASN A 215 -14.73 -8.29 -0.65
C ASN A 215 -14.05 -6.92 -0.49
N LEU A 216 -14.82 -5.87 -0.81
CA LEU A 216 -14.46 -4.47 -0.65
C LEU A 216 -15.16 -3.89 0.58
N TYR A 217 -14.38 -3.36 1.51
CA TYR A 217 -14.84 -2.71 2.73
C TYR A 217 -14.55 -1.23 2.68
N LEU A 218 -15.55 -0.38 2.94
CA LEU A 218 -15.40 1.06 3.02
C LEU A 218 -15.54 1.53 4.47
N VAL A 219 -14.54 2.24 4.98
CA VAL A 219 -14.61 2.94 6.26
C VAL A 219 -14.50 4.45 6.01
N ALA A 220 -15.58 5.17 6.23
CA ALA A 220 -15.61 6.62 6.03
C ALA A 220 -15.75 7.39 7.35
N GLY A 221 -15.25 8.61 7.37
CA GLY A 221 -15.34 9.48 8.54
C GLY A 221 -14.73 10.85 8.27
N PHE A 222 -14.91 11.78 9.17
CA PHE A 222 -14.34 13.13 9.06
C PHE A 222 -12.82 13.11 9.17
N SER A 223 -12.15 14.14 8.66
CA SER A 223 -10.72 14.31 8.88
C SER A 223 -10.41 14.37 10.38
N GLY A 224 -9.38 13.64 10.82
CA GLY A 224 -9.01 13.56 12.24
C GLY A 224 -10.00 12.80 13.15
N SER A 225 -10.96 12.04 12.57
CA SER A 225 -11.88 11.20 13.35
C SER A 225 -11.28 9.87 13.83
N GLY A 226 -10.06 9.51 13.38
CA GLY A 226 -9.40 8.28 13.79
C GLY A 226 -9.63 7.07 12.86
N LYS A 227 -10.12 7.26 11.62
CA LYS A 227 -10.33 6.19 10.63
C LYS A 227 -9.12 5.26 10.44
N SER A 228 -7.97 5.85 10.10
CA SER A 228 -6.72 5.13 9.88
C SER A 228 -6.27 4.39 11.15
N SER A 229 -6.45 5.01 12.32
CA SER A 229 -6.17 4.37 13.61
C SER A 229 -7.12 3.21 13.88
N LEU A 230 -8.43 3.36 13.58
CA LEU A 230 -9.42 2.28 13.74
C LEU A 230 -9.03 1.06 12.90
N ILE A 231 -8.74 1.25 11.61
CA ILE A 231 -8.37 0.17 10.71
C ILE A 231 -7.07 -0.50 11.15
N ARG A 232 -6.03 0.27 11.48
CA ARG A 232 -4.75 -0.27 11.96
C ARG A 232 -4.92 -1.08 13.24
N ASN A 233 -5.64 -0.55 14.22
CA ASN A 233 -5.90 -1.27 15.48
C ASN A 233 -6.75 -2.52 15.29
N ALA A 234 -7.67 -2.49 14.35
CA ALA A 234 -8.57 -3.61 14.08
C ALA A 234 -7.93 -4.72 13.25
N MET A 235 -7.07 -4.39 12.31
CA MET A 235 -6.55 -5.35 11.32
C MET A 235 -5.15 -5.86 11.64
N LEU A 236 -4.19 -4.98 11.98
CA LEU A 236 -2.78 -5.39 12.05
C LEU A 236 -2.50 -6.48 13.09
N PRO A 237 -3.08 -6.45 14.32
CA PRO A 237 -2.87 -7.54 15.26
C PRO A 237 -3.42 -8.87 14.76
N SER A 238 -4.60 -8.87 14.13
CA SER A 238 -5.18 -10.09 13.56
C SER A 238 -4.36 -10.63 12.40
N ILE A 239 -3.82 -9.79 11.52
CA ILE A 239 -2.91 -10.19 10.44
C ILE A 239 -1.72 -10.98 11.02
N ILE A 240 -1.15 -10.50 12.13
CA ILE A 240 -0.01 -11.14 12.78
C ILE A 240 -0.44 -12.44 13.48
N GLU A 241 -1.53 -12.41 14.22
CA GLU A 241 -2.04 -13.55 15.01
C GLU A 241 -2.42 -14.75 14.13
N TYR A 242 -3.00 -14.48 12.97
CA TYR A 242 -3.44 -15.50 12.02
C TYR A 242 -2.42 -15.83 10.93
N ASP A 243 -1.17 -15.36 11.07
CA ASP A 243 -0.05 -15.61 10.14
C ASP A 243 -0.33 -15.18 8.69
N GLU A 244 -1.08 -14.10 8.51
CA GLU A 244 -1.45 -13.56 7.21
C GLU A 244 -0.54 -12.38 6.80
N LYS A 245 -0.68 -11.89 5.56
CA LYS A 245 0.10 -10.76 5.03
C LYS A 245 -0.81 -9.62 4.58
N ALA A 246 -0.43 -8.39 4.97
CA ALA A 246 -1.12 -7.16 4.60
C ALA A 246 -0.21 -6.12 3.97
N LEU A 247 -0.72 -5.42 2.95
CA LEU A 247 -0.09 -4.24 2.37
C LEU A 247 -0.93 -3.01 2.66
N MET A 248 -0.32 -2.00 3.28
CA MET A 248 -0.90 -0.67 3.46
C MET A 248 -0.42 0.25 2.33
N ILE A 249 -1.33 0.73 1.51
CA ILE A 249 -1.09 1.72 0.45
C ILE A 249 -1.61 3.06 0.98
N ILE A 250 -0.71 3.99 1.26
CA ILE A 250 -1.02 5.26 1.90
C ILE A 250 -0.71 6.45 0.98
N ASN A 251 -1.50 7.51 1.06
CA ASN A 251 -1.33 8.71 0.23
C ASN A 251 -1.58 10.04 0.98
N GLU A 252 -1.76 9.99 2.30
CA GLU A 252 -1.93 11.18 3.15
C GLU A 252 -0.87 11.26 4.25
N GLU A 253 -0.32 10.14 4.67
CA GLU A 253 0.76 10.04 5.65
C GLU A 253 2.04 9.58 4.95
N ASP A 254 3.20 9.94 5.47
CA ASP A 254 4.48 9.37 5.06
C ASP A 254 4.83 8.10 5.86
N LEU A 255 5.86 7.38 5.43
CA LEU A 255 6.31 6.17 6.11
C LEU A 255 6.72 6.44 7.57
N SER A 256 7.36 7.57 7.85
CA SER A 256 7.80 7.94 9.19
C SER A 256 6.61 8.13 10.14
N ALA A 257 5.53 8.77 9.68
CA ALA A 257 4.30 8.92 10.46
C ALA A 257 3.65 7.58 10.76
N VAL A 258 3.63 6.65 9.80
CA VAL A 258 3.13 5.28 10.03
C VAL A 258 4.00 4.53 11.03
N GLN A 259 5.33 4.62 10.91
CA GLN A 259 6.26 3.99 11.85
C GLN A 259 6.10 4.53 13.27
N GLN A 260 5.97 5.86 13.44
CA GLN A 260 5.68 6.46 14.75
C GLN A 260 4.34 5.95 15.32
N ASN A 261 3.30 5.86 14.50
CA ASN A 261 2.01 5.32 14.90
C ASN A 261 2.12 3.84 15.32
N LEU A 262 2.92 3.03 14.63
CA LEU A 262 3.16 1.63 14.99
C LEU A 262 3.96 1.50 16.29
N LEU A 263 5.00 2.31 16.52
CA LEU A 263 5.73 2.33 17.79
C LEU A 263 4.81 2.60 18.98
N VAL A 264 3.94 3.62 18.85
CA VAL A 264 2.96 3.96 19.88
C VAL A 264 1.94 2.83 20.06
N PHE A 265 1.46 2.24 18.97
CA PHE A 265 0.55 1.10 19.01
C PHE A 265 1.15 -0.09 19.75
N VAL A 266 2.36 -0.50 19.39
CA VAL A 266 3.05 -1.65 19.99
C VAL A 266 3.33 -1.43 21.48
N ALA A 267 3.79 -0.23 21.85
CA ALA A 267 4.01 0.10 23.26
C ALA A 267 2.74 -0.06 24.09
N ASN A 268 1.61 0.51 23.63
CA ASN A 268 0.37 0.53 24.39
C ASN A 268 -0.43 -0.77 24.31
N ASN A 269 -0.50 -1.39 23.11
CA ASN A 269 -1.38 -2.53 22.88
C ASN A 269 -0.69 -3.88 23.08
N ILE A 270 0.60 -4.00 22.78
CA ILE A 270 1.37 -5.23 22.92
C ILE A 270 2.08 -5.27 24.28
N TYR A 271 2.93 -4.27 24.56
CA TYR A 271 3.71 -4.25 25.81
C TYR A 271 2.95 -3.65 27.01
N LYS A 272 1.74 -3.09 26.80
CA LYS A 272 0.91 -2.46 27.84
C LYS A 272 1.68 -1.37 28.63
N LYS A 273 2.58 -0.67 27.96
CA LYS A 273 3.36 0.44 28.52
C LYS A 273 2.84 1.77 27.97
N PRO A 274 2.48 2.75 28.81
CA PRO A 274 1.90 4.00 28.37
C PRO A 274 2.94 4.82 27.56
N LEU A 275 2.65 5.07 26.29
CA LEU A 275 3.43 5.93 25.42
C LEU A 275 2.47 6.79 24.59
N GLN A 276 2.68 8.09 24.57
CA GLN A 276 1.88 9.03 23.78
C GLN A 276 2.66 9.56 22.58
N LYS A 277 1.97 9.85 21.48
CA LYS A 277 2.58 10.38 20.24
C LYS A 277 3.40 11.65 20.47
N TYR A 278 2.94 12.54 21.35
CA TYR A 278 3.67 13.78 21.62
C TYR A 278 5.08 13.53 22.19
N VAL A 279 5.29 12.41 22.90
CA VAL A 279 6.60 12.05 23.45
C VAL A 279 7.59 11.78 22.31
N LEU A 280 7.14 11.09 21.24
CA LEU A 280 7.96 10.85 20.06
C LEU A 280 8.31 12.16 19.34
N ASN A 281 7.31 13.03 19.16
CA ASN A 281 7.49 14.31 18.46
C ASN A 281 8.40 15.27 19.23
N ARG A 282 8.39 15.21 20.58
CA ARG A 282 9.23 16.05 21.44
C ARG A 282 10.69 15.60 21.42
N GLY A 283 10.96 14.31 21.22
CA GLY A 283 12.30 13.75 21.33
C GLY A 283 12.87 13.80 22.75
N ASN A 284 14.19 13.77 22.88
CA ASN A 284 14.94 13.80 24.15
C ASN A 284 14.46 12.69 25.13
N PHE A 285 14.46 11.46 24.63
CA PHE A 285 13.94 10.30 25.36
C PHE A 285 14.78 9.98 26.61
N THR A 286 14.10 9.66 27.71
CA THR A 286 14.75 9.04 28.87
C THR A 286 15.28 7.64 28.49
N PRO A 287 16.26 7.10 29.26
CA PRO A 287 16.77 5.74 29.01
C PRO A 287 15.66 4.68 28.93
N GLU A 288 14.64 4.76 29.79
CA GLU A 288 13.52 3.81 29.85
C GLU A 288 12.63 3.91 28.61
N ILE A 289 12.34 5.12 28.16
CA ILE A 289 11.56 5.34 26.92
C ILE A 289 12.36 4.84 25.72
N LYS A 290 13.66 5.10 25.66
CA LYS A 290 14.53 4.64 24.59
C LYS A 290 14.59 3.12 24.52
N GLU A 291 14.71 2.45 25.67
CA GLU A 291 14.66 0.98 25.75
C GLU A 291 13.32 0.43 25.25
N LEU A 292 12.20 1.02 25.69
CA LEU A 292 10.86 0.64 25.22
C LEU A 292 10.74 0.80 23.72
N LEU A 293 11.20 1.91 23.16
CA LEU A 293 11.13 2.17 21.71
C LEU A 293 11.93 1.15 20.91
N PHE A 294 13.14 0.74 21.39
CA PHE A 294 13.91 -0.32 20.74
C PHE A 294 13.23 -1.69 20.82
N LYS A 295 12.57 -2.01 21.95
CA LYS A 295 11.74 -3.22 22.05
C LYS A 295 10.60 -3.20 21.05
N CYS A 296 9.89 -2.06 20.93
CA CYS A 296 8.83 -1.90 19.92
C CYS A 296 9.37 -2.02 18.50
N ALA A 297 10.52 -1.41 18.21
CA ALA A 297 11.15 -1.49 16.90
C ALA A 297 11.57 -2.93 16.55
N ASN A 298 12.09 -3.70 17.49
CA ASN A 298 12.43 -5.11 17.27
C ASN A 298 11.18 -5.93 16.97
N TRP A 299 10.10 -5.73 17.71
CA TRP A 299 8.81 -6.38 17.42
C TRP A 299 8.31 -6.06 16.02
N ILE A 300 8.40 -4.79 15.57
CA ILE A 300 8.03 -4.39 14.20
C ILE A 300 8.90 -5.10 13.16
N LYS A 301 10.23 -5.19 13.39
CA LYS A 301 11.15 -5.89 12.48
C LYS A 301 10.87 -7.39 12.37
N GLU A 302 10.47 -8.03 13.48
CA GLU A 302 10.09 -9.45 13.50
C GLU A 302 8.84 -9.74 12.65
N HIS A 303 8.02 -8.72 12.36
CA HIS A 303 6.80 -8.86 11.57
C HIS A 303 6.86 -8.10 10.23
N ASP A 304 8.06 -7.69 9.79
CA ASP A 304 8.24 -6.92 8.56
C ASP A 304 7.88 -7.70 7.29
N ASP A 305 7.92 -9.03 7.33
CA ASP A 305 7.48 -9.89 6.24
C ASP A 305 5.96 -9.98 6.09
N LYS A 306 5.21 -9.69 7.16
CA LYS A 306 3.74 -9.75 7.22
C LYS A 306 3.06 -8.43 6.93
N ILE A 307 3.67 -7.32 7.35
CA ILE A 307 3.09 -5.99 7.18
C ILE A 307 4.03 -5.13 6.36
N LYS A 308 3.58 -4.73 5.17
CA LYS A 308 4.30 -3.80 4.30
C LYS A 308 3.54 -2.50 4.16
N VAL A 309 4.26 -1.43 3.98
CA VAL A 309 3.71 -0.09 3.76
C VAL A 309 4.30 0.48 2.48
N LEU A 310 3.44 1.05 1.64
CA LEU A 310 3.83 1.76 0.43
C LEU A 310 3.19 3.16 0.45
N ALA A 311 4.03 4.17 0.52
CA ALA A 311 3.60 5.56 0.41
C ALA A 311 3.58 5.98 -1.06
N LEU A 312 2.42 6.43 -1.54
CA LEU A 312 2.26 6.92 -2.92
C LEU A 312 2.63 8.40 -2.98
N SER A 313 3.51 8.77 -3.90
CA SER A 313 3.83 10.17 -4.21
C SER A 313 2.65 10.89 -4.88
N SER A 314 1.90 10.18 -5.72
CA SER A 314 0.65 10.62 -6.32
C SER A 314 -0.35 9.49 -6.40
N TYR A 315 -1.64 9.82 -6.21
CA TYR A 315 -2.70 8.82 -6.29
C TYR A 315 -3.18 8.62 -7.73
N ASN A 316 -3.09 7.39 -8.20
CA ASN A 316 -3.66 6.93 -9.46
C ASN A 316 -4.18 5.51 -9.27
N CYS A 317 -5.45 5.26 -9.61
CA CYS A 317 -6.09 3.95 -9.41
C CYS A 317 -5.41 2.83 -10.22
N ASP A 318 -4.98 3.09 -11.46
CA ASP A 318 -4.29 2.08 -12.28
C ASP A 318 -2.97 1.64 -11.64
N ASN A 319 -2.24 2.57 -11.01
CA ASN A 319 -1.05 2.23 -10.25
C ASN A 319 -1.39 1.39 -9.01
N VAL A 320 -2.46 1.72 -8.28
CA VAL A 320 -2.95 0.92 -7.14
C VAL A 320 -3.32 -0.49 -7.59
N VAL A 321 -3.99 -0.65 -8.72
CA VAL A 321 -4.33 -1.96 -9.32
C VAL A 321 -3.07 -2.78 -9.59
N LYS A 322 -2.02 -2.20 -10.20
CA LYS A 322 -0.74 -2.88 -10.45
C LYS A 322 -0.05 -3.30 -9.14
N ILE A 323 -0.07 -2.44 -8.14
CA ILE A 323 0.51 -2.72 -6.83
C ILE A 323 -0.24 -3.89 -6.18
N ILE A 324 -1.57 -3.88 -6.18
CA ILE A 324 -2.37 -4.97 -5.62
C ILE A 324 -2.08 -6.29 -6.36
N LYS A 325 -2.09 -6.30 -7.70
CA LYS A 325 -1.74 -7.48 -8.51
C LYS A 325 -0.37 -8.03 -8.11
N LYS A 326 0.66 -7.18 -8.10
CA LYS A 326 2.03 -7.57 -7.74
C LYS A 326 2.11 -8.22 -6.37
N TYR A 327 1.55 -7.58 -5.34
CA TYR A 327 1.66 -8.08 -3.98
C TYR A 327 0.75 -9.27 -3.70
N ALA A 328 -0.40 -9.38 -4.39
CA ALA A 328 -1.24 -10.59 -4.33
C ALA A 328 -0.45 -11.83 -4.82
N HIS A 329 0.29 -11.71 -5.92
CA HIS A 329 1.19 -12.78 -6.38
C HIS A 329 2.34 -13.11 -5.42
N LEU A 330 2.71 -12.16 -4.55
CA LEU A 330 3.69 -12.38 -3.47
C LEU A 330 3.05 -12.95 -2.18
N GLY A 331 1.77 -13.34 -2.23
CA GLY A 331 1.04 -13.96 -1.15
C GLY A 331 0.37 -13.00 -0.17
N PHE A 332 0.28 -11.71 -0.49
CA PHE A 332 -0.49 -10.75 0.31
C PHE A 332 -1.98 -10.91 0.01
N LYS A 333 -2.79 -11.08 1.05
CA LYS A 333 -4.23 -11.29 0.94
C LYS A 333 -5.05 -10.08 1.38
N TYR A 334 -4.51 -9.24 2.25
CA TYR A 334 -5.21 -8.10 2.85
C TYR A 334 -4.57 -6.80 2.39
N PHE A 335 -5.38 -5.90 1.84
CA PHE A 335 -4.94 -4.60 1.35
C PHE A 335 -5.70 -3.49 2.05
N ILE A 336 -4.99 -2.43 2.42
CA ILE A 336 -5.56 -1.22 3.01
C ILE A 336 -5.17 -0.06 2.10
N LEU A 337 -6.15 0.66 1.56
CA LEU A 337 -5.95 1.88 0.78
C LEU A 337 -6.42 3.10 1.59
N ASP A 338 -5.50 3.86 2.10
CA ASP A 338 -5.73 5.01 2.99
C ASP A 338 -5.12 6.28 2.37
N THR A 339 -5.88 7.06 1.61
CA THR A 339 -7.33 7.19 1.43
C THR A 339 -7.70 6.99 -0.05
N PHE A 340 -8.88 6.41 -0.31
CA PHE A 340 -9.48 6.40 -1.65
C PHE A 340 -9.97 7.80 -2.03
N LYS A 341 -9.52 8.31 -3.16
CA LYS A 341 -9.83 9.64 -3.67
C LYS A 341 -9.77 9.66 -5.20
N GLN A 342 -10.09 10.79 -5.82
CA GLN A 342 -9.99 10.93 -7.26
C GLN A 342 -8.57 10.73 -7.77
N SER A 343 -8.40 9.97 -8.85
CA SER A 343 -7.13 9.80 -9.53
C SER A 343 -6.62 11.13 -10.11
N SER A 344 -5.30 11.39 -9.97
CA SER A 344 -4.66 12.64 -10.43
C SER A 344 -4.78 12.88 -11.93
N ASN A 345 -4.95 11.83 -12.72
CA ASN A 345 -5.04 11.88 -14.18
C ASN A 345 -6.48 11.86 -14.71
N ALA A 346 -7.49 11.99 -13.83
CA ALA A 346 -8.89 11.94 -14.25
C ALA A 346 -9.24 13.13 -15.14
N LYS A 347 -9.58 12.84 -16.41
CA LYS A 347 -10.07 13.83 -17.41
C LYS A 347 -11.59 14.00 -17.40
N LYS A 348 -12.31 13.19 -16.61
CA LYS A 348 -13.76 13.12 -16.54
C LYS A 348 -14.29 13.86 -15.30
N ASP A 349 -15.61 14.02 -15.22
CA ASP A 349 -16.27 14.41 -14.00
C ASP A 349 -15.80 13.54 -12.82
N MET A 350 -15.50 14.19 -11.72
CA MET A 350 -14.97 13.56 -10.50
C MET A 350 -15.77 12.34 -10.07
N TRP A 351 -17.11 12.45 -10.12
CA TRP A 351 -18.04 11.40 -9.69
C TRP A 351 -17.97 10.15 -10.57
N ALA A 352 -17.95 10.35 -11.88
CA ALA A 352 -17.86 9.25 -12.85
C ALA A 352 -16.52 8.53 -12.76
N SER A 353 -15.42 9.27 -12.62
CA SER A 353 -14.07 8.70 -12.47
C SER A 353 -13.96 7.86 -11.21
N MET A 354 -14.47 8.33 -10.07
CA MET A 354 -14.40 7.58 -8.82
C MET A 354 -15.27 6.32 -8.82
N MET A 355 -16.40 6.36 -9.51
CA MET A 355 -17.23 5.17 -9.70
C MET A 355 -16.49 4.12 -10.55
N GLU A 356 -15.90 4.52 -11.68
CA GLU A 356 -15.11 3.63 -12.53
C GLU A 356 -13.93 3.01 -11.73
N ASP A 357 -13.21 3.81 -10.96
CA ASP A 357 -12.10 3.36 -10.13
C ASP A 357 -12.57 2.35 -9.06
N SER A 358 -13.74 2.58 -8.45
CA SER A 358 -14.29 1.65 -7.44
C SER A 358 -14.73 0.31 -8.04
N ILE A 359 -15.33 0.33 -9.24
CA ILE A 359 -15.71 -0.88 -9.99
C ILE A 359 -14.44 -1.64 -10.38
N LYS A 360 -13.43 -0.95 -10.90
CA LYS A 360 -12.12 -1.54 -11.28
C LYS A 360 -11.45 -2.25 -10.10
N LEU A 361 -11.43 -1.62 -8.92
CA LEU A 361 -10.90 -2.22 -7.70
C LEU A 361 -11.73 -3.41 -7.24
N TYR A 362 -13.06 -3.31 -7.29
CA TYR A 362 -13.94 -4.40 -6.91
C TYR A 362 -13.81 -5.61 -7.84
N ASP A 363 -13.75 -5.40 -9.15
CA ASP A 363 -13.55 -6.48 -10.12
C ASP A 363 -12.20 -7.18 -9.92
N LEU A 364 -11.15 -6.42 -9.62
CA LEU A 364 -9.82 -6.95 -9.36
C LEU A 364 -9.80 -7.94 -8.18
N ILE A 365 -10.52 -7.63 -7.10
CA ILE A 365 -10.44 -8.40 -5.85
C ILE A 365 -11.38 -9.59 -5.78
N LYS A 366 -12.37 -9.69 -6.69
CA LYS A 366 -13.37 -10.78 -6.71
C LYS A 366 -12.73 -12.17 -6.67
N PRO A 367 -13.47 -13.21 -6.14
CA PRO A 367 -12.98 -14.58 -6.13
C PRO A 367 -12.56 -15.11 -7.51
N ALA A 368 -13.25 -14.67 -8.57
CA ALA A 368 -12.90 -15.04 -9.95
C ALA A 368 -11.57 -14.43 -10.44
N ASN A 369 -11.02 -13.44 -9.75
CA ASN A 369 -9.77 -12.78 -10.09
C ASN A 369 -8.69 -13.05 -9.03
N LEU A 370 -8.31 -12.03 -8.22
CA LEU A 370 -7.24 -12.20 -7.23
C LEU A 370 -7.70 -12.85 -5.92
N ASN A 371 -9.00 -12.81 -5.62
CA ASN A 371 -9.58 -13.31 -4.37
C ASN A 371 -8.86 -12.75 -3.12
N VAL A 372 -8.76 -11.43 -3.02
CA VAL A 372 -8.12 -10.72 -1.91
C VAL A 372 -9.12 -9.79 -1.22
N CYS A 373 -8.84 -9.42 0.02
CA CYS A 373 -9.64 -8.47 0.79
C CYS A 373 -9.06 -7.05 0.63
N LEU A 374 -9.90 -6.07 0.29
CA LEU A 374 -9.51 -4.67 0.20
C LEU A 374 -10.35 -3.80 1.14
N VAL A 375 -9.69 -3.08 2.03
CA VAL A 375 -10.30 -2.06 2.89
C VAL A 375 -9.88 -0.69 2.38
N ILE A 376 -10.85 0.14 2.03
CA ILE A 376 -10.61 1.52 1.61
C ILE A 376 -11.11 2.49 2.66
N THR A 377 -10.39 3.60 2.87
CA THR A 377 -10.88 4.71 3.68
C THR A 377 -11.38 5.84 2.79
N ALA A 378 -12.36 6.60 3.28
CA ALA A 378 -12.86 7.78 2.59
C ALA A 378 -13.22 8.90 3.57
N GLN A 379 -13.31 10.12 3.06
CA GLN A 379 -13.72 11.27 3.85
C GLN A 379 -15.22 11.56 3.68
N LEU A 380 -15.88 11.94 4.77
CA LEU A 380 -17.23 12.46 4.75
C LEU A 380 -17.22 13.95 4.40
N LYS A 381 -18.35 14.42 3.83
CA LYS A 381 -18.57 15.85 3.54
C LYS A 381 -18.49 16.68 4.82
N LYS A 382 -17.78 17.79 4.78
CA LYS A 382 -17.70 18.71 5.93
C LYS A 382 -19.07 19.22 6.39
N SER A 383 -20.03 19.38 5.46
CA SER A 383 -21.41 19.77 5.76
C SER A 383 -22.14 18.79 6.69
N ALA A 384 -21.79 17.49 6.59
CA ALA A 384 -22.38 16.44 7.42
C ALA A 384 -21.88 16.42 8.88
N SER A 385 -20.88 17.25 9.24
CA SER A 385 -20.32 17.26 10.59
C SER A 385 -21.34 17.61 11.71
N ARG A 386 -22.44 18.24 11.33
CA ARG A 386 -23.54 18.59 12.24
C ARG A 386 -24.66 17.53 12.28
N ASN A 387 -24.66 16.55 11.39
CA ASN A 387 -25.68 15.51 11.35
C ASN A 387 -25.51 14.57 12.57
N LYS A 388 -26.58 14.33 13.31
CA LYS A 388 -26.58 13.34 14.41
C LYS A 388 -26.47 11.94 13.83
N GLU A 389 -27.20 11.67 12.77
CA GLU A 389 -27.17 10.43 12.02
C GLU A 389 -26.49 10.65 10.68
N LEU A 390 -25.60 9.74 10.33
CA LEU A 390 -24.93 9.74 9.04
C LEU A 390 -25.75 8.93 8.04
N THR A 391 -25.78 9.42 6.81
CA THR A 391 -26.45 8.75 5.69
C THR A 391 -25.44 8.48 4.56
N GLN A 392 -25.82 7.64 3.61
CA GLN A 392 -25.00 7.41 2.42
C GLN A 392 -24.69 8.70 1.67
N GLY A 393 -25.61 9.67 1.68
CA GLY A 393 -25.44 11.00 1.06
C GLY A 393 -24.35 11.85 1.68
N ASP A 394 -23.87 11.52 2.89
CA ASP A 394 -22.81 12.23 3.60
C ASP A 394 -21.40 11.83 3.15
N LEU A 395 -21.28 10.81 2.29
CA LEU A 395 -20.01 10.44 1.70
C LEU A 395 -19.45 11.59 0.85
N GLY A 396 -18.18 11.94 1.07
CA GLY A 396 -17.47 12.98 0.30
C GLY A 396 -17.13 12.59 -1.13
N LEU A 397 -17.49 11.38 -1.51
CA LEU A 397 -17.31 10.75 -2.80
C LEU A 397 -18.66 10.51 -3.49
N SER A 398 -18.64 9.84 -4.65
CA SER A 398 -19.87 9.29 -5.24
C SER A 398 -20.50 8.25 -4.31
N THR A 399 -21.80 8.37 -4.02
CA THR A 399 -22.57 7.39 -3.24
C THR A 399 -22.54 6.01 -3.89
N ASN A 400 -22.41 5.96 -5.22
CA ASN A 400 -22.33 4.72 -5.99
C ASN A 400 -21.09 3.85 -5.62
N VAL A 401 -20.06 4.42 -4.99
CA VAL A 401 -18.95 3.64 -4.42
C VAL A 401 -19.47 2.65 -3.36
N ILE A 402 -20.52 3.00 -2.61
CA ILE A 402 -21.14 2.12 -1.62
C ILE A 402 -21.79 0.91 -2.29
N ASP A 403 -22.30 1.05 -3.51
CA ASP A 403 -23.02 -0.01 -4.23
C ASP A 403 -22.13 -1.22 -4.53
N VAL A 404 -20.85 -0.99 -4.81
CA VAL A 404 -19.88 -2.06 -5.05
C VAL A 404 -19.25 -2.63 -3.77
N CYS A 405 -19.30 -1.89 -2.66
CA CYS A 405 -18.78 -2.39 -1.38
C CYS A 405 -19.64 -3.52 -0.81
N SER A 406 -19.01 -4.45 -0.13
CA SER A 406 -19.70 -5.48 0.68
C SER A 406 -20.13 -4.91 2.02
N MET A 407 -19.37 -3.97 2.57
CA MET A 407 -19.68 -3.23 3.78
C MET A 407 -19.25 -1.77 3.63
N ALA A 408 -20.09 -0.86 4.10
CA ALA A 408 -19.77 0.55 4.25
C ALA A 408 -20.07 0.98 5.70
N PHE A 409 -19.04 1.40 6.42
CA PHE A 409 -19.09 1.78 7.82
C PHE A 409 -18.66 3.23 8.00
N PHE A 410 -19.57 4.08 8.46
CA PHE A 410 -19.33 5.52 8.62
C PHE A 410 -19.10 5.86 10.06
N THR A 411 -18.06 6.62 10.35
CA THR A 411 -17.66 6.96 11.72
C THR A 411 -17.72 8.46 11.98
N ARG A 412 -18.19 8.83 13.16
CA ARG A 412 -18.13 10.19 13.70
C ARG A 412 -17.69 10.19 15.16
N LYS A 413 -17.20 11.31 15.63
CA LYS A 413 -16.96 11.50 17.07
C LYS A 413 -18.29 11.63 17.81
N LEU A 414 -18.36 11.06 19.01
CA LEU A 414 -19.44 11.32 19.93
C LEU A 414 -19.39 12.79 20.36
N ARG A 415 -20.53 13.42 20.47
CA ARG A 415 -20.64 14.82 20.86
C ARG A 415 -20.79 14.95 22.37
N THR A 416 -20.50 16.15 22.90
CA THR A 416 -20.61 16.41 24.33
C THR A 416 -22.05 16.23 24.84
N GLU A 417 -23.06 16.63 24.03
CA GLU A 417 -24.46 16.45 24.37
C GLU A 417 -24.97 15.01 24.38
N GLU A 418 -24.19 14.08 23.74
CA GLU A 418 -24.48 12.64 23.70
C GLU A 418 -23.81 11.85 24.85
N LEU A 419 -22.93 12.49 25.62
CA LEU A 419 -22.34 11.92 26.84
C LEU A 419 -23.40 11.83 27.98
N PRO A 420 -23.13 11.05 29.03
CA PRO A 420 -24.02 10.98 30.20
C PRO A 420 -24.41 12.34 30.71
N LYS A 421 -25.67 12.49 31.13
CA LYS A 421 -26.29 13.76 31.55
C LYS A 421 -26.37 14.86 30.48
N GLY A 422 -25.97 14.61 29.27
CA GLY A 422 -26.14 15.53 28.12
C GLY A 422 -27.60 15.59 27.66
N SER A 423 -27.94 16.62 26.90
CA SER A 423 -29.34 16.88 26.45
C SER A 423 -29.85 15.82 25.47
N SER A 424 -28.99 15.05 24.85
CA SER A 424 -29.32 13.94 23.91
C SER A 424 -28.43 12.72 24.18
N GLU A 425 -28.36 12.30 25.43
CA GLU A 425 -27.56 11.19 25.91
C GLU A 425 -27.76 9.94 25.05
N LEU A 426 -26.64 9.39 24.52
CA LEU A 426 -26.66 8.17 23.74
C LEU A 426 -26.71 6.95 24.65
N LYS A 427 -27.76 6.15 24.52
CA LYS A 427 -27.91 4.91 25.29
C LYS A 427 -27.10 3.79 24.64
N VAL A 428 -26.09 3.33 25.37
CA VAL A 428 -25.17 2.28 24.92
C VAL A 428 -25.46 0.98 25.65
N PHE A 429 -25.39 -0.13 24.93
CA PHE A 429 -25.66 -1.45 25.45
C PHE A 429 -24.55 -2.43 25.09
N LYS A 430 -24.37 -3.46 25.90
CA LYS A 430 -23.63 -4.68 25.55
C LYS A 430 -24.59 -5.84 25.43
N LYS A 431 -24.29 -6.78 24.54
CA LYS A 431 -24.98 -8.06 24.49
C LYS A 431 -24.25 -9.04 25.40
N GLU A 432 -24.95 -9.58 26.37
CA GLU A 432 -24.44 -10.59 27.31
C GLU A 432 -25.23 -11.89 27.21
N GLY A 433 -24.64 -12.98 27.74
CA GLY A 433 -25.23 -14.33 27.74
C GLY A 433 -24.89 -15.14 26.49
N LYS A 434 -24.94 -16.47 26.62
CA LYS A 434 -24.63 -17.42 25.50
C LYS A 434 -25.51 -17.23 24.27
N SER A 435 -26.71 -16.67 24.41
CA SER A 435 -27.61 -16.37 23.28
C SER A 435 -27.50 -14.95 22.75
N GLY A 436 -26.70 -14.05 23.39
CA GLY A 436 -26.58 -12.64 23.04
C GLY A 436 -27.91 -11.86 23.10
N LYS A 437 -28.92 -12.35 23.83
CA LYS A 437 -30.25 -11.76 23.90
C LYS A 437 -30.40 -10.72 25.01
N THR A 438 -29.49 -10.68 25.99
CA THR A 438 -29.57 -9.74 27.12
C THR A 438 -28.83 -8.46 26.76
N HIS A 439 -29.55 -7.33 26.76
CA HIS A 439 -29.04 -6.01 26.52
C HIS A 439 -28.70 -5.36 27.89
N VAL A 440 -27.41 -5.25 28.18
CA VAL A 440 -26.95 -4.65 29.44
C VAL A 440 -26.53 -3.21 29.15
N PRO A 441 -27.13 -2.21 29.83
CA PRO A 441 -26.75 -0.81 29.64
C PRO A 441 -25.31 -0.55 30.08
N VAL A 442 -24.61 0.27 29.32
CA VAL A 442 -23.24 0.71 29.59
C VAL A 442 -23.25 2.23 29.77
N THR A 443 -22.82 2.71 30.92
CA THR A 443 -22.62 4.15 31.15
C THR A 443 -21.25 4.54 30.59
N LEU A 444 -21.21 5.52 29.70
CA LEU A 444 -19.98 6.08 29.18
C LEU A 444 -19.28 6.94 30.21
N ASP A 445 -17.95 7.01 30.17
CA ASP A 445 -17.15 7.88 31.03
C ASP A 445 -17.04 9.27 30.38
N GLU A 446 -17.50 10.30 31.06
CA GLU A 446 -17.51 11.70 30.57
C GLU A 446 -16.09 12.24 30.27
N THR A 447 -15.05 11.64 30.85
CA THR A 447 -13.65 12.06 30.67
C THR A 447 -12.97 11.45 29.44
N LYS A 448 -13.64 10.49 28.77
CA LYS A 448 -13.10 9.75 27.63
C LYS A 448 -13.66 10.25 26.31
N HIS A 449 -13.02 9.83 25.24
CA HIS A 449 -13.44 10.13 23.88
C HIS A 449 -14.00 8.90 23.20
N TYR A 450 -15.04 9.09 22.40
CA TYR A 450 -15.73 8.00 21.72
C TYR A 450 -15.93 8.29 20.22
N ILE A 451 -15.94 7.22 19.45
CA ILE A 451 -16.35 7.18 18.05
C ILE A 451 -17.64 6.35 17.98
N VAL A 452 -18.63 6.85 17.28
CA VAL A 452 -19.82 6.10 16.89
C VAL A 452 -19.69 5.75 15.41
N GLY A 453 -19.84 4.48 15.11
CA GLY A 453 -19.81 3.98 13.74
C GLY A 453 -21.10 3.27 13.36
N SER A 454 -21.67 3.63 12.21
CA SER A 454 -22.93 3.11 11.69
C SER A 454 -22.72 2.40 10.36
N PHE A 455 -23.41 1.29 10.16
CA PHE A 455 -23.40 0.57 8.90
C PHE A 455 -24.33 1.25 7.87
N MET A 456 -23.75 1.76 6.81
CA MET A 456 -24.52 2.28 5.65
C MET A 456 -24.87 1.15 4.67
N LYS A 457 -24.10 0.08 4.71
CA LYS A 457 -24.32 -1.16 3.98
C LYS A 457 -23.60 -2.30 4.70
N ASN A 458 -24.25 -3.44 4.79
CA ASN A 458 -23.67 -4.65 5.35
C ASN A 458 -24.28 -5.90 4.69
N ARG A 459 -23.53 -6.58 3.82
CA ARG A 459 -24.00 -7.81 3.17
C ARG A 459 -23.95 -9.03 4.08
N PHE A 460 -23.29 -8.92 5.24
CA PHE A 460 -23.07 -10.03 6.17
C PHE A 460 -24.01 -10.01 7.38
N GLY A 461 -24.69 -8.90 7.62
CA GLY A 461 -25.53 -8.70 8.79
C GLY A 461 -26.47 -7.50 8.65
N SER A 462 -26.98 -7.02 9.78
CA SER A 462 -27.90 -5.88 9.84
C SER A 462 -27.15 -4.54 9.73
N CYS A 463 -27.88 -3.50 9.31
CA CYS A 463 -27.48 -2.10 9.40
C CYS A 463 -28.17 -1.36 10.58
N ASP A 464 -28.98 -2.06 11.39
CA ASP A 464 -29.89 -1.43 12.38
C ASP A 464 -29.20 -1.02 13.67
N LEU A 465 -27.90 -1.21 13.80
CA LEU A 465 -27.18 -0.81 15.00
C LEU A 465 -25.92 0.00 14.65
N SER A 466 -25.57 0.87 15.57
CA SER A 466 -24.30 1.59 15.53
C SER A 466 -23.38 1.10 16.64
N ILE A 467 -22.10 0.99 16.37
CA ILE A 467 -21.09 0.51 17.32
C ILE A 467 -20.36 1.70 17.93
N VAL A 468 -20.17 1.65 19.24
CA VAL A 468 -19.46 2.67 19.99
C VAL A 468 -18.09 2.17 20.38
N PHE A 469 -17.07 2.94 20.03
CA PHE A 469 -15.68 2.67 20.38
C PHE A 469 -15.15 3.79 21.28
N GLU A 470 -14.52 3.41 22.39
CA GLU A 470 -13.66 4.31 23.16
C GLU A 470 -12.34 4.46 22.39
N HIS A 471 -11.83 5.68 22.28
CA HIS A 471 -10.56 5.91 21.63
C HIS A 471 -9.65 6.88 22.39
N ASP A 472 -8.38 6.55 22.43
CA ASP A 472 -7.29 7.46 22.79
C ASP A 472 -6.32 7.55 21.58
N LEU A 473 -6.55 8.54 20.73
CA LEU A 473 -5.73 8.72 19.53
C LEU A 473 -4.29 9.14 19.85
N SER A 474 -4.05 9.70 21.04
CA SER A 474 -2.71 10.05 21.51
C SER A 474 -1.86 8.82 21.80
N ARG A 475 -2.50 7.74 22.23
CA ARG A 475 -1.89 6.43 22.54
C ARG A 475 -2.16 5.37 21.49
N ASN A 476 -2.90 5.72 20.45
CA ASN A 476 -3.32 4.78 19.39
C ASN A 476 -4.06 3.55 19.96
N ILE A 477 -4.97 3.78 20.90
CA ILE A 477 -5.82 2.75 21.52
C ILE A 477 -7.25 2.95 21.03
N ILE A 478 -7.89 1.86 20.62
CA ILE A 478 -9.32 1.83 20.27
C ILE A 478 -9.91 0.53 20.83
N ASN A 479 -10.99 0.65 21.61
CA ASN A 479 -11.68 -0.47 22.23
C ASN A 479 -13.17 -0.40 21.90
N GLU A 480 -13.76 -1.52 21.55
CA GLU A 480 -15.22 -1.65 21.40
C GLU A 480 -15.88 -1.54 22.78
N VAL A 481 -16.84 -0.64 22.91
CA VAL A 481 -17.57 -0.40 24.17
C VAL A 481 -18.93 -1.09 24.16
N GLY A 482 -19.63 -1.03 23.05
CA GLY A 482 -20.97 -1.57 22.89
C GLY A 482 -21.65 -1.04 21.65
N TYR A 483 -22.96 -1.03 21.65
CA TYR A 483 -23.77 -0.56 20.53
C TYR A 483 -24.92 0.33 21.01
N CYS A 484 -25.41 1.16 20.10
CA CYS A 484 -26.66 1.87 20.25
C CYS A 484 -27.59 1.53 19.08
N LEU A 485 -28.88 1.59 19.36
CA LEU A 485 -29.92 1.46 18.35
C LEU A 485 -30.15 2.83 17.69
N PRO A 486 -30.64 2.89 16.44
CA PRO A 486 -31.10 4.14 15.86
C PRO A 486 -32.14 4.78 16.80
N VAL A 487 -32.10 6.08 16.90
CA VAL A 487 -33.14 6.83 17.63
C VAL A 487 -34.32 6.91 16.69
N ASP A 488 -35.46 6.31 17.07
CA ASP A 488 -36.74 6.43 16.37
C ASP A 488 -37.21 7.90 16.26
#